data_9d9f7b74297c5b4f38a5751f442af94c
#
_entry.id   9d9f7b74297c5b4f38a5751f442af94c
#
_cell.length_a   1.000
_cell.length_b   1.000
_cell.length_c   1.000
_cell.angle_alpha   90.00
_cell.angle_beta   90.00
_cell.angle_gamma   90.00
#
_symmetry.space_group_name_H-M   'P 1'
#
loop_
_entity.id
_entity.type
_entity.pdbx_description
1 polymer ?
#
loop_
_entity_poly.entity_id
_entity_poly.type
_entity_poly.pdbx_seq_one_letter_code
_entity_poly.pdbx_strand_id
1 'polypeptide(L)'
;MHILLARSSLNVMTLLGTFPSGIAQGMIWGFMALGVDITFRMLDIADLTVDGSFTTGGAVAGMLITGGVNPWLALLASFVAGLLAGLVTGLLHTKLGIPAILAGILTQFALYSINLAIMGFSANKPVSVDKYALATSSRYISSALVIGLVISIILVTLLYWYFGTEHGSAMRATGNNPDMSKALGININTMKVIGLSLSNGLVAFSGGLMAQYQGFADINMGRGSIVIGLAAVIIGEVFGEMLLRKHLNFYGRLYSVVCGGIIYYLVVCVALWLKINSNM
;
A
#
# COMPACT_ATOMS: atom_id res chain seq x y z
N MET A 1 -34.72 15.87 -16.73
CA MET A 1 -34.17 16.09 -18.09
C MET A 1 -32.64 16.04 -18.09
N HIS A 2 -31.90 16.56 -17.08
CA HIS A 2 -30.42 16.48 -16.98
C HIS A 2 -29.87 15.06 -16.82
N ILE A 3 -30.56 14.13 -16.15
CA ILE A 3 -30.12 12.75 -15.94
C ILE A 3 -30.16 11.92 -17.24
N LEU A 4 -31.10 12.21 -18.14
CA LEU A 4 -31.22 11.50 -19.43
C LEU A 4 -30.16 11.95 -20.46
N LEU A 5 -29.71 13.19 -20.41
CA LEU A 5 -28.66 13.72 -21.29
C LEU A 5 -27.26 13.20 -20.87
N ALA A 6 -27.07 12.86 -19.60
CA ALA A 6 -25.82 12.22 -19.11
C ALA A 6 -25.67 10.75 -19.56
N ARG A 7 -26.76 10.09 -19.92
CA ARG A 7 -26.80 8.69 -20.35
C ARG A 7 -26.38 8.46 -21.81
N SER A 8 -26.36 9.51 -22.64
CA SER A 8 -26.05 9.40 -24.08
C SER A 8 -24.56 9.34 -24.43
N SER A 9 -23.63 9.37 -23.42
CA SER A 9 -22.20 9.36 -23.66
C SER A 9 -21.45 8.20 -22.98
N LEU A 10 -22.16 7.13 -22.59
CA LEU A 10 -21.56 5.91 -22.05
C LEU A 10 -21.00 5.07 -23.22
N ASN A 11 -19.84 5.46 -23.73
CA ASN A 11 -19.13 4.68 -24.75
C ASN A 11 -18.32 3.56 -24.10
N VAL A 12 -18.61 2.30 -24.43
CA VAL A 12 -17.83 1.12 -23.99
C VAL A 12 -16.36 1.25 -24.39
N MET A 13 -16.06 1.92 -25.50
CA MET A 13 -14.69 2.22 -25.92
C MET A 13 -13.93 3.08 -24.91
N THR A 14 -14.57 4.03 -24.24
CA THR A 14 -13.93 4.84 -23.21
C THR A 14 -13.63 4.02 -21.95
N LEU A 15 -14.52 3.08 -21.59
CA LEU A 15 -14.27 2.14 -20.49
C LEU A 15 -13.06 1.25 -20.77
N LEU A 16 -12.98 0.64 -21.97
CA LEU A 16 -11.84 -0.18 -22.37
C LEU A 16 -10.53 0.62 -22.37
N GLY A 17 -10.58 1.90 -22.76
CA GLY A 17 -9.42 2.79 -22.72
C GLY A 17 -8.92 3.14 -21.31
N THR A 18 -9.78 3.05 -20.28
CA THR A 18 -9.39 3.32 -18.89
C THR A 18 -8.85 2.10 -18.14
N PHE A 19 -9.10 0.88 -18.62
CA PHE A 19 -8.65 -0.35 -17.96
C PHE A 19 -7.13 -0.45 -17.77
N PRO A 20 -6.28 -0.13 -18.75
CA PRO A 20 -4.84 -0.21 -18.56
C PRO A 20 -4.34 0.71 -17.43
N SER A 21 -4.90 1.93 -17.32
CA SER A 21 -4.56 2.85 -16.23
C SER A 21 -5.08 2.35 -14.88
N GLY A 22 -6.29 1.76 -14.86
CA GLY A 22 -6.86 1.12 -13.68
C GLY A 22 -6.03 -0.07 -13.19
N ILE A 23 -5.51 -0.91 -14.10
CA ILE A 23 -4.62 -2.03 -13.75
C ILE A 23 -3.30 -1.51 -13.16
N ALA A 24 -2.67 -0.50 -13.80
CA ALA A 24 -1.42 0.06 -13.29
C ALA A 24 -1.59 0.65 -11.88
N GLN A 25 -2.66 1.40 -11.66
CA GLN A 25 -2.99 1.97 -10.36
C GLN A 25 -3.36 0.88 -9.35
N GLY A 26 -4.13 -0.13 -9.77
CA GLY A 26 -4.48 -1.30 -8.96
C GLY A 26 -3.28 -2.10 -8.48
N MET A 27 -2.21 -2.23 -9.30
CA MET A 27 -0.96 -2.87 -8.86
C MET A 27 -0.30 -2.07 -7.73
N ILE A 28 -0.23 -0.73 -7.83
CA ILE A 28 0.37 0.11 -6.79
C ILE A 28 -0.41 -0.06 -5.47
N TRP A 29 -1.74 -0.05 -5.51
CA TRP A 29 -2.56 -0.33 -4.34
C TRP A 29 -2.42 -1.78 -3.85
N GLY A 30 -2.17 -2.73 -4.74
CA GLY A 30 -1.84 -4.12 -4.39
C GLY A 30 -0.55 -4.22 -3.58
N PHE A 31 0.47 -3.39 -3.84
CA PHE A 31 1.70 -3.36 -3.02
C PHE A 31 1.44 -2.83 -1.62
N MET A 32 0.57 -1.82 -1.49
CA MET A 32 0.10 -1.38 -0.18
C MET A 32 -0.68 -2.49 0.53
N ALA A 33 -1.56 -3.20 -0.19
CA ALA A 33 -2.32 -4.31 0.36
C ALA A 33 -1.43 -5.45 0.87
N LEU A 34 -0.27 -5.73 0.24
CA LEU A 34 0.72 -6.66 0.79
C LEU A 34 1.27 -6.20 2.15
N GLY A 35 1.47 -4.90 2.35
CA GLY A 35 1.83 -4.36 3.66
C GLY A 35 0.71 -4.59 4.69
N VAL A 36 -0.52 -4.27 4.34
CA VAL A 36 -1.69 -4.48 5.20
C VAL A 36 -1.91 -5.96 5.52
N ASP A 37 -1.66 -6.88 4.57
CA ASP A 37 -1.75 -8.34 4.77
C ASP A 37 -0.80 -8.81 5.87
N ILE A 38 0.39 -8.24 5.98
CA ILE A 38 1.36 -8.58 7.04
C ILE A 38 0.81 -8.23 8.42
N THR A 39 0.24 -7.05 8.61
CA THR A 39 -0.28 -6.64 9.92
C THR A 39 -1.60 -7.29 10.24
N PHE A 40 -2.55 -7.25 9.31
CA PHE A 40 -3.91 -7.70 9.54
C PHE A 40 -4.03 -9.23 9.55
N ARG A 41 -3.40 -9.92 8.58
CA ARG A 41 -3.57 -11.36 8.40
C ARG A 41 -2.51 -12.21 9.10
N MET A 42 -1.24 -11.73 9.10
CA MET A 42 -0.14 -12.50 9.65
C MET A 42 0.10 -12.23 11.13
N LEU A 43 -0.10 -10.99 11.59
CA LEU A 43 0.10 -10.60 12.99
C LEU A 43 -1.21 -10.44 13.78
N ASP A 44 -2.36 -10.46 13.12
CA ASP A 44 -3.67 -10.19 13.71
C ASP A 44 -3.71 -8.84 14.47
N ILE A 45 -3.10 -7.81 13.87
CA ILE A 45 -3.00 -6.45 14.42
C ILE A 45 -3.65 -5.47 13.45
N ALA A 46 -4.67 -4.73 13.91
CA ALA A 46 -5.23 -3.62 13.15
C ALA A 46 -4.30 -2.39 13.29
N ASP A 47 -3.60 -2.05 12.19
CA ASP A 47 -2.64 -0.94 12.14
C ASP A 47 -3.21 0.24 11.37
N LEU A 48 -3.59 1.29 12.07
CA LEU A 48 -4.08 2.54 11.48
C LEU A 48 -2.96 3.51 11.05
N THR A 49 -1.70 3.16 11.28
CA THR A 49 -0.54 3.95 10.81
C THR A 49 -0.47 3.98 9.29
N VAL A 50 -1.05 2.99 8.61
CA VAL A 50 -1.05 2.80 7.15
C VAL A 50 -1.40 4.09 6.40
N ASP A 51 -2.44 4.80 6.80
CA ASP A 51 -2.87 6.05 6.17
C ASP A 51 -1.77 7.13 6.24
N GLY A 52 -1.11 7.24 7.40
CA GLY A 52 0.01 8.15 7.60
C GLY A 52 1.25 7.74 6.80
N SER A 53 1.62 6.47 6.87
CA SER A 53 2.81 5.92 6.21
C SER A 53 2.72 5.99 4.68
N PHE A 54 1.55 5.77 4.10
CA PHE A 54 1.31 5.93 2.66
C PHE A 54 1.62 7.37 2.23
N THR A 55 1.07 8.34 2.96
CA THR A 55 1.34 9.77 2.73
C THR A 55 2.81 10.12 2.93
N THR A 56 3.47 9.56 3.96
CA THR A 56 4.90 9.76 4.22
C THR A 56 5.74 9.31 3.02
N GLY A 57 5.41 8.15 2.46
CA GLY A 57 6.08 7.65 1.26
C GLY A 57 5.96 8.60 0.08
N GLY A 58 4.75 9.11 -0.18
CA GLY A 58 4.50 10.10 -1.23
C GLY A 58 5.23 11.43 -0.99
N ALA A 59 5.21 11.96 0.24
CA ALA A 59 5.87 13.18 0.62
C ALA A 59 7.41 13.09 0.45
N VAL A 60 8.02 12.01 0.96
CA VAL A 60 9.46 11.78 0.86
C VAL A 60 9.89 11.61 -0.60
N ALA A 61 9.19 10.76 -1.36
CA ALA A 61 9.48 10.57 -2.78
C ALA A 61 9.33 11.87 -3.57
N GLY A 62 8.22 12.59 -3.37
CA GLY A 62 7.93 13.84 -4.06
C GLY A 62 9.01 14.91 -3.81
N MET A 63 9.41 15.07 -2.55
CA MET A 63 10.43 16.05 -2.19
C MET A 63 11.83 15.68 -2.68
N LEU A 64 12.24 14.42 -2.61
CA LEU A 64 13.54 13.98 -3.11
C LEU A 64 13.64 14.11 -4.63
N ILE A 65 12.60 13.75 -5.36
CA ILE A 65 12.57 13.86 -6.83
C ILE A 65 12.60 15.34 -7.25
N THR A 66 11.84 16.20 -6.59
CA THR A 66 11.88 17.64 -6.87
C THR A 66 13.22 18.27 -6.50
N GLY A 67 13.96 17.67 -5.57
CA GLY A 67 15.35 18.00 -5.24
C GLY A 67 16.39 17.45 -6.23
N GLY A 68 15.98 16.71 -7.28
CA GLY A 68 16.87 16.16 -8.31
C GLY A 68 17.45 14.79 -7.98
N VAL A 69 16.96 14.10 -6.93
CA VAL A 69 17.39 12.73 -6.59
C VAL A 69 16.77 11.73 -7.56
N ASN A 70 17.52 10.67 -7.86
CA ASN A 70 17.03 9.58 -8.72
C ASN A 70 15.73 8.97 -8.15
N PRO A 71 14.66 8.81 -8.97
CA PRO A 71 13.37 8.27 -8.53
C PRO A 71 13.43 6.93 -7.82
N TRP A 72 14.35 6.05 -8.21
CA TRP A 72 14.54 4.75 -7.55
C TRP A 72 15.12 4.88 -6.14
N LEU A 73 16.08 5.80 -5.95
CA LEU A 73 16.61 6.13 -4.62
C LEU A 73 15.55 6.80 -3.75
N ALA A 74 14.71 7.64 -4.34
CA ALA A 74 13.58 8.25 -3.65
C ALA A 74 12.57 7.21 -3.15
N LEU A 75 12.32 6.14 -3.93
CA LEU A 75 11.47 5.02 -3.50
C LEU A 75 12.10 4.22 -2.34
N LEU A 76 13.41 3.97 -2.39
CA LEU A 76 14.10 3.32 -1.26
C LEU A 76 14.06 4.20 -0.01
N ALA A 77 14.23 5.51 -0.13
CA ALA A 77 14.09 6.44 0.99
C ALA A 77 12.66 6.43 1.56
N SER A 78 11.64 6.37 0.70
CA SER A 78 10.24 6.22 1.11
C SER A 78 10.01 4.93 1.89
N PHE A 79 10.57 3.81 1.43
CA PHE A 79 10.51 2.53 2.15
C PHE A 79 11.13 2.64 3.55
N VAL A 80 12.33 3.24 3.64
CA VAL A 80 13.00 3.44 4.94
C VAL A 80 12.21 4.36 5.86
N ALA A 81 11.61 5.43 5.34
CA ALA A 81 10.75 6.32 6.12
C ALA A 81 9.53 5.57 6.69
N GLY A 82 8.92 4.69 5.89
CA GLY A 82 7.84 3.83 6.35
C GLY A 82 8.28 2.81 7.40
N LEU A 83 9.47 2.21 7.25
CA LEU A 83 10.05 1.33 8.26
C LEU A 83 10.17 2.05 9.62
N LEU A 84 10.63 3.30 9.62
CA LEU A 84 10.75 4.11 10.84
C LEU A 84 9.38 4.44 11.43
N ALA A 85 8.39 4.77 10.62
CA ALA A 85 7.03 5.03 11.06
C ALA A 85 6.42 3.79 11.75
N GLY A 86 6.52 2.62 11.13
CA GLY A 86 6.04 1.36 11.70
C GLY A 86 6.83 0.93 12.95
N LEU A 87 8.14 1.23 13.00
CA LEU A 87 8.96 1.01 14.19
C LEU A 87 8.45 1.83 15.37
N VAL A 88 8.14 3.11 15.16
CA VAL A 88 7.56 3.98 16.21
C VAL A 88 6.25 3.39 16.73
N THR A 89 5.32 3.04 15.85
CA THR A 89 4.05 2.41 16.23
C THR A 89 4.26 1.11 16.99
N GLY A 90 5.18 0.28 16.52
CA GLY A 90 5.53 -0.98 17.17
C GLY A 90 6.09 -0.77 18.57
N LEU A 91 6.95 0.22 18.78
CA LEU A 91 7.50 0.56 20.08
C LEU A 91 6.45 1.13 21.04
N LEU A 92 5.55 1.99 20.54
CA LEU A 92 4.42 2.50 21.32
C LEU A 92 3.53 1.34 21.80
N HIS A 93 3.24 0.39 20.92
CA HIS A 93 2.41 -0.77 21.27
C HIS A 93 3.11 -1.71 22.25
N THR A 94 4.39 -2.06 22.01
CA THR A 94 5.06 -3.14 22.75
C THR A 94 5.78 -2.69 24.01
N LYS A 95 6.41 -1.50 24.01
CA LYS A 95 7.14 -0.97 25.18
C LYS A 95 6.26 -0.12 26.10
N LEU A 96 5.38 0.68 25.53
CA LEU A 96 4.49 1.55 26.33
C LEU A 96 3.15 0.88 26.65
N GLY A 97 2.87 -0.30 26.10
CA GLY A 97 1.64 -1.04 26.36
C GLY A 97 0.38 -0.40 25.77
N ILE A 98 0.52 0.54 24.85
CA ILE A 98 -0.61 1.21 24.21
C ILE A 98 -1.34 0.23 23.28
N PRO A 99 -2.67 0.12 23.30
CA PRO A 99 -3.42 -0.69 22.34
C PRO A 99 -3.01 -0.38 20.89
N ALA A 100 -2.86 -1.40 20.05
CA ALA A 100 -2.30 -1.26 18.71
C ALA A 100 -3.04 -0.22 17.86
N ILE A 101 -4.37 -0.24 17.89
CA ILE A 101 -5.23 0.73 17.18
C ILE A 101 -4.90 2.17 17.63
N LEU A 102 -4.79 2.39 18.94
CA LEU A 102 -4.51 3.72 19.49
C LEU A 102 -3.08 4.17 19.17
N ALA A 103 -2.09 3.26 19.24
CA ALA A 103 -0.72 3.54 18.83
C ALA A 103 -0.66 3.94 17.34
N GLY A 104 -1.41 3.24 16.47
CA GLY A 104 -1.53 3.58 15.05
C GLY A 104 -2.12 4.97 14.81
N ILE A 105 -3.21 5.31 15.50
CA ILE A 105 -3.84 6.63 15.41
C ILE A 105 -2.88 7.74 15.86
N LEU A 106 -2.18 7.56 16.98
CA LEU A 106 -1.20 8.54 17.48
C LEU A 106 -0.07 8.78 16.46
N THR A 107 0.48 7.69 15.92
CA THR A 107 1.53 7.80 14.90
C THR A 107 1.02 8.44 13.61
N GLN A 108 -0.20 8.12 13.17
CA GLN A 108 -0.82 8.71 11.99
C GLN A 108 -0.94 10.25 12.13
N PHE A 109 -1.42 10.74 13.27
CA PHE A 109 -1.52 12.19 13.52
C PHE A 109 -0.14 12.86 13.60
N ALA A 110 0.83 12.20 14.23
CA ALA A 110 2.20 12.71 14.25
C ALA A 110 2.79 12.77 12.82
N LEU A 111 2.60 11.72 12.01
CA LEU A 111 3.04 11.67 10.62
C LEU A 111 2.37 12.75 9.76
N TYR A 112 1.12 13.10 10.01
CA TYR A 112 0.47 14.20 9.28
C TYR A 112 1.26 15.51 9.42
N SER A 113 1.65 15.87 10.66
CA SER A 113 2.46 17.07 10.92
C SER A 113 3.86 16.97 10.33
N ILE A 114 4.49 15.79 10.42
CA ILE A 114 5.81 15.53 9.85
C ILE A 114 5.77 15.62 8.32
N ASN A 115 4.76 15.04 7.68
CA ASN A 115 4.57 15.07 6.23
C ASN A 115 4.38 16.51 5.74
N LEU A 116 3.60 17.31 6.47
CA LEU A 116 3.41 18.73 6.15
C LEU A 116 4.75 19.50 6.23
N ALA A 117 5.56 19.23 7.24
CA ALA A 117 6.90 19.82 7.36
C ALA A 117 7.84 19.36 6.23
N ILE A 118 7.86 18.07 5.89
CA ILE A 118 8.63 17.51 4.76
C ILE A 118 8.25 18.21 3.46
N MET A 119 6.96 18.43 3.21
CA MET A 119 6.44 19.06 1.99
C MET A 119 6.60 20.59 1.98
N GLY A 120 7.30 21.16 2.97
CA GLY A 120 7.52 22.61 3.07
C GLY A 120 6.24 23.40 3.34
N PHE A 121 5.35 22.86 4.19
CA PHE A 121 4.04 23.42 4.57
C PHE A 121 3.09 23.65 3.39
N SER A 122 3.28 22.92 2.28
CA SER A 122 2.34 22.90 1.17
C SER A 122 1.52 21.62 1.19
N ALA A 123 0.19 21.74 1.00
CA ALA A 123 -0.70 20.59 1.01
C ALA A 123 -0.49 19.68 -0.21
N ASN A 124 -0.02 20.24 -1.32
CA ASN A 124 0.23 19.51 -2.56
C ASN A 124 1.57 19.92 -3.16
N LYS A 125 2.35 18.93 -3.61
CA LYS A 125 3.65 19.15 -4.25
C LYS A 125 3.66 18.47 -5.62
N PRO A 126 3.69 19.24 -6.72
CA PRO A 126 3.74 18.68 -8.06
C PRO A 126 5.10 18.02 -8.34
N VAL A 127 5.07 16.84 -8.93
CA VAL A 127 6.25 16.08 -9.41
C VAL A 127 6.11 15.94 -10.91
N SER A 128 6.61 16.95 -11.66
CA SER A 128 6.40 17.04 -13.11
C SER A 128 7.11 15.92 -13.88
N VAL A 129 6.34 15.19 -14.69
CA VAL A 129 6.82 14.12 -15.58
C VAL A 129 7.76 14.64 -16.66
N ASP A 130 7.59 15.89 -17.10
CA ASP A 130 8.40 16.51 -18.16
C ASP A 130 9.78 16.92 -17.65
N LYS A 131 9.93 17.10 -16.33
CA LYS A 131 11.15 17.60 -15.71
C LYS A 131 12.02 16.49 -15.11
N TYR A 132 11.40 15.37 -14.69
CA TYR A 132 12.05 14.26 -14.00
C TYR A 132 11.77 12.93 -14.69
N ALA A 133 12.78 12.06 -14.81
CA ALA A 133 12.62 10.71 -15.32
C ALA A 133 11.98 9.83 -14.24
N LEU A 134 10.65 9.83 -14.14
CA LEU A 134 9.90 9.05 -13.14
C LEU A 134 9.98 7.55 -13.43
N ALA A 135 9.99 6.73 -12.36
CA ALA A 135 9.94 5.28 -12.49
C ALA A 135 8.58 4.83 -13.06
N THR A 136 7.49 5.45 -12.59
CA THR A 136 6.12 5.18 -13.06
C THR A 136 5.41 6.48 -13.37
N SER A 137 4.61 6.53 -14.44
CA SER A 137 3.85 7.71 -14.83
C SER A 137 2.54 7.35 -15.48
N SER A 138 1.48 8.09 -15.17
CA SER A 138 0.18 7.96 -15.83
C SER A 138 0.22 8.35 -17.32
N ARG A 139 1.26 9.06 -17.77
CA ARG A 139 1.45 9.45 -19.19
C ARG A 139 1.96 8.28 -20.04
N TYR A 140 2.77 7.38 -19.46
CA TYR A 140 3.35 6.21 -20.14
C TYR A 140 2.80 4.93 -19.51
N ILE A 141 1.52 4.63 -19.77
CA ILE A 141 0.79 3.52 -19.12
C ILE A 141 1.46 2.17 -19.42
N SER A 142 1.93 1.93 -20.64
CA SER A 142 2.61 0.67 -20.98
C SER A 142 3.88 0.44 -20.16
N SER A 143 4.69 1.48 -19.97
CA SER A 143 5.87 1.42 -19.11
C SER A 143 5.49 1.19 -17.64
N ALA A 144 4.44 1.88 -17.14
CA ALA A 144 3.96 1.72 -15.78
C ALA A 144 3.45 0.30 -15.50
N LEU A 145 2.79 -0.34 -16.48
CA LEU A 145 2.33 -1.73 -16.37
C LEU A 145 3.51 -2.71 -16.28
N VAL A 146 4.51 -2.55 -17.14
CA VAL A 146 5.69 -3.43 -17.15
C VAL A 146 6.47 -3.27 -15.83
N ILE A 147 6.72 -2.04 -15.40
CA ILE A 147 7.43 -1.77 -14.15
C ILE A 147 6.62 -2.26 -12.96
N GLY A 148 5.31 -2.04 -12.92
CA GLY A 148 4.43 -2.56 -11.88
C GLY A 148 4.47 -4.09 -11.80
N LEU A 149 4.45 -4.78 -12.95
CA LEU A 149 4.54 -6.24 -12.98
C LEU A 149 5.91 -6.74 -12.48
N VAL A 150 7.00 -6.12 -12.89
CA VAL A 150 8.35 -6.46 -12.42
C VAL A 150 8.47 -6.25 -10.91
N ILE A 151 8.00 -5.11 -10.40
CA ILE A 151 8.01 -4.81 -8.96
C ILE A 151 7.14 -5.84 -8.21
N SER A 152 5.96 -6.22 -8.73
CA SER A 152 5.10 -7.20 -8.08
C SER A 152 5.79 -8.55 -7.92
N ILE A 153 6.47 -9.03 -8.96
CA ILE A 153 7.23 -10.30 -8.92
C ILE A 153 8.36 -10.21 -7.90
N ILE A 154 9.10 -9.10 -7.89
CA ILE A 154 10.21 -8.89 -6.94
C ILE A 154 9.70 -8.87 -5.52
N LEU A 155 8.67 -8.06 -5.23
CA LEU A 155 8.12 -7.92 -3.87
C LEU A 155 7.53 -9.24 -3.36
N VAL A 156 6.73 -9.93 -4.16
CA VAL A 156 6.14 -11.22 -3.78
C VAL A 156 7.23 -12.27 -3.54
N THR A 157 8.28 -12.31 -4.38
CA THR A 157 9.39 -13.25 -4.20
C THR A 157 10.21 -12.92 -2.95
N LEU A 158 10.49 -11.65 -2.68
CA LEU A 158 11.18 -11.21 -1.47
C LEU A 158 10.38 -11.54 -0.21
N LEU A 159 9.08 -11.28 -0.20
CA LEU A 159 8.21 -11.62 0.91
C LEU A 159 8.11 -13.12 1.11
N TYR A 160 7.96 -13.88 0.04
CA TYR A 160 7.95 -15.35 0.11
C TYR A 160 9.24 -15.90 0.73
N TRP A 161 10.40 -15.39 0.29
CA TRP A 161 11.70 -15.75 0.85
C TRP A 161 11.80 -15.36 2.33
N TYR A 162 11.43 -14.12 2.68
CA TYR A 162 11.47 -13.62 4.06
C TYR A 162 10.58 -14.45 4.99
N PHE A 163 9.34 -14.73 4.60
CA PHE A 163 8.42 -15.55 5.41
C PHE A 163 8.76 -17.04 5.44
N GLY A 164 9.66 -17.51 4.58
CA GLY A 164 10.29 -18.82 4.65
C GLY A 164 11.43 -18.92 5.66
N THR A 165 11.96 -17.79 6.15
CA THR A 165 13.02 -17.78 7.16
C THR A 165 12.47 -18.06 8.57
N GLU A 166 13.38 -18.30 9.52
CA GLU A 166 13.02 -18.50 10.93
C GLU A 166 12.26 -17.29 11.51
N HIS A 167 12.69 -16.06 11.16
CA HIS A 167 12.01 -14.83 11.58
C HIS A 167 10.60 -14.73 11.03
N GLY A 168 10.41 -15.03 9.74
CA GLY A 168 9.09 -14.98 9.11
C GLY A 168 8.13 -16.05 9.64
N SER A 169 8.65 -17.26 9.92
CA SER A 169 7.86 -18.33 10.54
C SER A 169 7.48 -18.00 12.00
N ALA A 170 8.39 -17.41 12.76
CA ALA A 170 8.14 -16.93 14.12
C ALA A 170 7.08 -15.80 14.14
N MET A 171 7.12 -14.90 13.16
CA MET A 171 6.12 -13.83 13.01
C MET A 171 4.72 -14.40 12.75
N ARG A 172 4.59 -15.35 11.82
CA ARG A 172 3.31 -16.04 11.55
C ARG A 172 2.80 -16.83 12.74
N ALA A 173 3.70 -17.51 13.46
CA ALA A 173 3.35 -18.22 14.69
C ALA A 173 2.83 -17.25 15.77
N THR A 174 3.46 -16.08 15.91
CA THR A 174 3.08 -15.03 16.87
C THR A 174 1.66 -14.52 16.61
N GLY A 175 1.28 -14.30 15.34
CA GLY A 175 -0.07 -13.87 15.01
C GLY A 175 -1.13 -14.96 15.21
N ASN A 176 -0.77 -16.22 14.90
CA ASN A 176 -1.72 -17.33 15.02
C ASN A 176 -2.02 -17.73 16.48
N ASN A 177 -0.97 -17.80 17.32
CA ASN A 177 -1.10 -18.09 18.76
C ASN A 177 0.05 -17.47 19.55
N PRO A 178 -0.16 -16.27 20.13
CA PRO A 178 0.88 -15.58 20.90
C PRO A 178 1.36 -16.36 22.12
N ASP A 179 0.46 -17.02 22.84
CA ASP A 179 0.82 -17.73 24.08
C ASP A 179 1.68 -18.97 23.78
N MET A 180 1.34 -19.72 22.75
CA MET A 180 2.16 -20.84 22.28
C MET A 180 3.53 -20.37 21.81
N SER A 181 3.59 -19.27 21.07
CA SER A 181 4.85 -18.69 20.58
C SER A 181 5.77 -18.27 21.74
N LYS A 182 5.18 -17.68 22.80
CA LYS A 182 5.91 -17.32 24.02
C LYS A 182 6.45 -18.56 24.74
N ALA A 183 5.65 -19.62 24.82
CA ALA A 183 6.07 -20.89 25.43
C ALA A 183 7.25 -21.54 24.68
N LEU A 184 7.35 -21.32 23.36
CA LEU A 184 8.46 -21.76 22.50
C LEU A 184 9.69 -20.82 22.58
N GLY A 185 9.67 -19.78 23.43
CA GLY A 185 10.78 -18.84 23.59
C GLY A 185 10.83 -17.72 22.54
N ILE A 186 9.82 -17.57 21.70
CA ILE A 186 9.78 -16.49 20.71
C ILE A 186 9.45 -15.17 21.40
N ASN A 187 10.25 -14.14 21.11
CA ASN A 187 9.98 -12.78 21.61
C ASN A 187 8.87 -12.12 20.78
N ILE A 188 7.63 -12.24 21.27
CA ILE A 188 6.42 -11.70 20.60
C ILE A 188 6.54 -10.20 20.33
N ASN A 189 7.08 -9.43 21.28
CA ASN A 189 7.19 -7.98 21.13
C ASN A 189 8.11 -7.61 19.97
N THR A 190 9.23 -8.30 19.83
CA THR A 190 10.15 -8.08 18.71
C THR A 190 9.50 -8.43 17.38
N MET A 191 8.76 -9.56 17.32
CA MET A 191 8.05 -9.96 16.09
C MET A 191 6.99 -8.94 15.68
N LYS A 192 6.22 -8.39 16.63
CA LYS A 192 5.24 -7.33 16.39
C LYS A 192 5.90 -6.05 15.86
N VAL A 193 7.01 -5.60 16.48
CA VAL A 193 7.74 -4.41 16.03
C VAL A 193 8.26 -4.57 14.61
N ILE A 194 8.89 -5.71 14.32
CA ILE A 194 9.44 -5.98 12.97
C ILE A 194 8.31 -6.04 11.93
N GLY A 195 7.20 -6.71 12.25
CA GLY A 195 6.08 -6.83 11.33
C GLY A 195 5.39 -5.49 11.03
N LEU A 196 5.13 -4.67 12.06
CA LEU A 196 4.61 -3.32 11.89
C LEU A 196 5.57 -2.44 11.08
N SER A 197 6.88 -2.55 11.33
CA SER A 197 7.90 -1.83 10.59
C SER A 197 7.91 -2.23 9.11
N LEU A 198 7.98 -3.53 8.81
CA LEU A 198 8.01 -4.04 7.44
C LEU A 198 6.73 -3.69 6.66
N SER A 199 5.57 -3.84 7.28
CA SER A 199 4.28 -3.46 6.72
C SER A 199 4.27 -1.99 6.29
N ASN A 200 4.57 -1.08 7.23
CA ASN A 200 4.57 0.35 6.96
C ASN A 200 5.65 0.77 5.95
N GLY A 201 6.76 0.02 5.88
CA GLY A 201 7.77 0.19 4.81
C GLY A 201 7.18 -0.07 3.43
N LEU A 202 6.47 -1.18 3.23
CA LEU A 202 5.81 -1.51 1.96
C LEU A 202 4.70 -0.52 1.62
N VAL A 203 3.94 -0.09 2.61
CA VAL A 203 2.90 0.93 2.45
C VAL A 203 3.49 2.25 1.97
N ALA A 204 4.56 2.73 2.59
CA ALA A 204 5.22 3.96 2.18
C ALA A 204 5.91 3.84 0.82
N PHE A 205 6.48 2.68 0.49
CA PHE A 205 7.00 2.39 -0.85
C PHE A 205 5.90 2.53 -1.92
N SER A 206 4.72 1.97 -1.65
CA SER A 206 3.55 2.11 -2.52
C SER A 206 3.09 3.57 -2.63
N GLY A 207 3.08 4.33 -1.52
CA GLY A 207 2.78 5.77 -1.52
C GLY A 207 3.74 6.57 -2.37
N GLY A 208 5.04 6.24 -2.32
CA GLY A 208 6.07 6.85 -3.18
C GLY A 208 5.87 6.56 -4.67
N LEU A 209 5.48 5.31 -5.02
CA LEU A 209 5.11 4.94 -6.40
C LEU A 209 3.86 5.68 -6.85
N MET A 210 2.88 5.84 -5.96
CA MET A 210 1.63 6.53 -6.27
C MET A 210 1.85 8.01 -6.56
N ALA A 211 2.70 8.68 -5.78
CA ALA A 211 3.07 10.07 -6.03
C ALA A 211 3.76 10.25 -7.38
N GLN A 212 4.63 9.32 -7.77
CA GLN A 212 5.26 9.34 -9.10
C GLN A 212 4.24 9.07 -10.21
N TYR A 213 3.35 8.09 -10.01
CA TYR A 213 2.33 7.73 -11.00
C TYR A 213 1.35 8.87 -11.26
N GLN A 214 0.86 9.53 -10.21
CA GLN A 214 -0.07 10.65 -10.31
C GLN A 214 0.61 11.96 -10.73
N GLY A 215 1.92 12.08 -10.52
CA GLY A 215 2.67 13.31 -10.81
C GLY A 215 2.54 14.39 -9.74
N PHE A 216 2.06 14.05 -8.55
CA PHE A 216 2.01 14.93 -7.38
C PHE A 216 1.95 14.14 -6.08
N ALA A 217 2.46 14.72 -5.01
CA ALA A 217 2.27 14.26 -3.64
C ALA A 217 1.25 15.17 -2.93
N ASP A 218 0.24 14.58 -2.28
CA ASP A 218 -0.79 15.30 -1.53
C ASP A 218 -0.81 14.82 -0.09
N ILE A 219 -1.00 15.76 0.85
CA ILE A 219 -1.01 15.47 2.30
C ILE A 219 -2.15 14.51 2.70
N ASN A 220 -3.20 14.44 1.92
CA ASN A 220 -4.38 13.61 2.17
C ASN A 220 -4.42 12.33 1.32
N MET A 221 -3.38 12.03 0.52
CA MET A 221 -3.38 10.90 -0.41
C MET A 221 -3.53 9.53 0.27
N GLY A 222 -3.17 9.43 1.55
CA GLY A 222 -3.30 8.21 2.34
C GLY A 222 -4.63 8.08 3.09
N ARG A 223 -5.53 9.06 3.04
CA ARG A 223 -6.79 8.97 3.76
C ARG A 223 -7.66 7.84 3.24
N GLY A 224 -8.02 6.92 4.14
CA GLY A 224 -8.83 5.74 3.81
C GLY A 224 -8.07 4.65 3.08
N SER A 225 -6.75 4.76 2.96
CA SER A 225 -5.91 3.74 2.30
C SER A 225 -6.02 2.38 3.00
N ILE A 226 -6.15 2.36 4.32
CA ILE A 226 -6.35 1.12 5.07
C ILE A 226 -7.60 0.36 4.62
N VAL A 227 -8.71 1.06 4.35
CA VAL A 227 -9.97 0.44 3.90
C VAL A 227 -9.79 -0.18 2.53
N ILE A 228 -9.09 0.52 1.62
CA ILE A 228 -8.75 0.00 0.29
C ILE A 228 -7.85 -1.22 0.40
N GLY A 229 -6.83 -1.16 1.28
CA GLY A 229 -5.93 -2.27 1.54
C GLY A 229 -6.63 -3.51 2.06
N LEU A 230 -7.47 -3.36 3.08
CA LEU A 230 -8.28 -4.47 3.63
C LEU A 230 -9.22 -5.06 2.58
N ALA A 231 -9.91 -4.21 1.82
CA ALA A 231 -10.78 -4.67 0.73
C ALA A 231 -9.98 -5.46 -0.32
N ALA A 232 -8.81 -4.98 -0.72
CA ALA A 232 -7.94 -5.67 -1.66
C ALA A 232 -7.45 -7.02 -1.13
N VAL A 233 -7.08 -7.11 0.15
CA VAL A 233 -6.69 -8.38 0.81
C VAL A 233 -7.84 -9.38 0.79
N ILE A 234 -9.03 -8.96 1.22
CA ILE A 234 -10.21 -9.85 1.29
C ILE A 234 -10.63 -10.31 -0.12
N ILE A 235 -10.71 -9.38 -1.08
CA ILE A 235 -11.06 -9.73 -2.47
C ILE A 235 -10.02 -10.68 -3.06
N GLY A 236 -8.73 -10.40 -2.82
CA GLY A 236 -7.64 -11.25 -3.28
C GLY A 236 -7.69 -12.66 -2.70
N GLU A 237 -7.98 -12.79 -1.41
CA GLU A 237 -8.12 -14.09 -0.75
C GLU A 237 -9.28 -14.89 -1.32
N VAL A 238 -10.47 -14.29 -1.39
CA VAL A 238 -11.68 -14.95 -1.94
C VAL A 238 -11.47 -15.35 -3.40
N PHE A 239 -10.89 -14.46 -4.21
CA PHE A 239 -10.60 -14.74 -5.62
C PHE A 239 -9.57 -15.87 -5.79
N GLY A 240 -8.51 -15.85 -4.97
CA GLY A 240 -7.49 -16.88 -4.97
C GLY A 240 -8.02 -18.24 -4.57
N GLU A 241 -8.88 -18.32 -3.54
CA GLU A 241 -9.51 -19.56 -3.11
C GLU A 241 -10.50 -20.10 -4.17
N MET A 242 -11.23 -19.21 -4.83
CA MET A 242 -12.17 -19.59 -5.88
C MET A 242 -11.44 -20.15 -7.12
N LEU A 243 -10.29 -19.56 -7.50
CA LEU A 243 -9.56 -19.93 -8.72
C LEU A 243 -8.70 -21.18 -8.52
N LEU A 244 -7.98 -21.30 -7.41
CA LEU A 244 -6.99 -22.34 -7.14
C LEU A 244 -7.44 -23.40 -6.15
N ARG A 245 -8.68 -23.31 -5.65
CA ARG A 245 -9.25 -24.19 -4.62
C ARG A 245 -8.29 -24.39 -3.42
N LYS A 246 -8.40 -25.49 -2.67
CA LYS A 246 -7.64 -25.77 -1.43
C LYS A 246 -6.10 -25.87 -1.57
N HIS A 247 -5.53 -25.67 -2.72
CA HIS A 247 -4.07 -25.80 -2.99
C HIS A 247 -3.32 -24.47 -3.14
N LEU A 248 -3.82 -23.37 -2.53
CA LEU A 248 -3.10 -22.12 -2.51
C LEU A 248 -1.81 -22.24 -1.67
N ASN A 249 -0.69 -22.35 -2.38
CA ASN A 249 0.62 -22.16 -1.76
C ASN A 249 0.74 -20.73 -1.22
N PHE A 250 1.57 -20.52 -0.21
CA PHE A 250 1.81 -19.20 0.37
C PHE A 250 2.20 -18.14 -0.68
N TYR A 251 3.00 -18.53 -1.67
CA TYR A 251 3.36 -17.69 -2.82
C TYR A 251 2.11 -17.24 -3.62
N GLY A 252 1.21 -18.18 -3.92
CA GLY A 252 -0.04 -17.89 -4.62
C GLY A 252 -0.95 -16.96 -3.84
N ARG A 253 -0.94 -17.06 -2.50
CA ARG A 253 -1.70 -16.18 -1.61
C ARG A 253 -1.21 -14.73 -1.69
N LEU A 254 0.10 -14.49 -1.62
CA LEU A 254 0.67 -13.16 -1.77
C LEU A 254 0.34 -12.56 -3.16
N TYR A 255 0.39 -13.39 -4.21
CA TYR A 255 0.04 -12.92 -5.55
C TYR A 255 -1.45 -12.59 -5.67
N SER A 256 -2.32 -13.37 -5.00
CA SER A 256 -3.77 -13.09 -4.95
C SER A 256 -4.09 -11.74 -4.34
N VAL A 257 -3.33 -11.31 -3.31
CA VAL A 257 -3.51 -9.97 -2.70
C VAL A 257 -3.24 -8.86 -3.71
N VAL A 258 -2.18 -8.99 -4.52
CA VAL A 258 -1.90 -8.03 -5.60
C VAL A 258 -3.03 -8.02 -6.64
N CYS A 259 -3.51 -9.21 -7.04
CA CYS A 259 -4.67 -9.32 -7.93
C CYS A 259 -5.93 -8.70 -7.32
N GLY A 260 -6.13 -8.84 -6.01
CA GLY A 260 -7.22 -8.20 -5.29
C GLY A 260 -7.19 -6.68 -5.40
N GLY A 261 -6.01 -6.06 -5.32
CA GLY A 261 -5.84 -4.63 -5.56
C GLY A 261 -6.20 -4.21 -6.98
N ILE A 262 -5.83 -5.02 -7.98
CA ILE A 262 -6.21 -4.78 -9.37
C ILE A 262 -7.72 -4.88 -9.56
N ILE A 263 -8.35 -5.94 -9.03
CA ILE A 263 -9.81 -6.15 -9.12
C ILE A 263 -10.55 -4.99 -8.45
N TYR A 264 -10.14 -4.60 -7.24
CA TYR A 264 -10.73 -3.46 -6.55
C TYR A 264 -10.71 -2.19 -7.41
N TYR A 265 -9.55 -1.87 -7.99
CA TYR A 265 -9.42 -0.67 -8.80
C TYR A 265 -10.16 -0.74 -10.13
N LEU A 266 -10.30 -1.91 -10.73
CA LEU A 266 -11.16 -2.11 -11.90
C LEU A 266 -12.64 -1.85 -11.57
N VAL A 267 -13.10 -2.28 -10.40
CA VAL A 267 -14.46 -1.96 -9.92
C VAL A 267 -14.63 -0.45 -9.73
N VAL A 268 -13.63 0.23 -9.18
CA VAL A 268 -13.64 1.70 -9.05
C VAL A 268 -13.70 2.37 -10.42
N CYS A 269 -12.94 1.90 -11.41
CA CYS A 269 -13.01 2.44 -12.79
C CYS A 269 -14.42 2.28 -13.40
N VAL A 270 -15.06 1.13 -13.18
CA VAL A 270 -16.44 0.90 -13.65
C VAL A 270 -17.43 1.82 -12.93
N ALA A 271 -17.28 2.00 -11.61
CA ALA A 271 -18.14 2.89 -10.82
C ALA A 271 -18.01 4.35 -11.29
N LEU A 272 -16.80 4.81 -11.56
CA LEU A 272 -16.55 6.15 -12.10
C LEU A 272 -17.12 6.31 -13.53
N TRP A 273 -17.00 5.28 -14.36
CA TRP A 273 -17.59 5.29 -15.70
C TRP A 273 -19.12 5.38 -15.67
N LEU A 274 -19.76 4.70 -14.71
CA LEU A 274 -21.20 4.81 -14.46
C LEU A 274 -21.61 6.18 -13.89
N LYS A 275 -20.65 7.09 -13.67
CA LYS A 275 -20.86 8.41 -13.05
C LYS A 275 -21.51 8.33 -11.67
N ILE A 276 -21.26 7.24 -10.94
CA ILE A 276 -21.64 7.14 -9.54
C ILE A 276 -20.69 8.07 -8.77
N ASN A 277 -21.25 9.07 -8.09
CA ASN A 277 -20.45 10.00 -7.29
C ASN A 277 -19.73 9.23 -6.19
N SER A 278 -18.41 9.20 -6.24
CA SER A 278 -17.56 8.55 -5.22
C SER A 278 -17.51 9.32 -3.89
N ASN A 279 -18.19 10.45 -3.80
CA ASN A 279 -18.24 11.32 -2.61
C ASN A 279 -19.56 11.18 -1.81
N MET A 280 -20.36 10.12 -2.06
CA MET A 280 -21.52 9.80 -1.23
C MET A 280 -21.17 8.81 -0.14
#